data_5ae6c65b19f86e039d093dcb718464ae
#
_entry.id   5ae6c65b19f86e039d093dcb718464ae
#
_cell.length_a   1.000
_cell.length_b   1.000
_cell.length_c   1.000
_cell.angle_alpha   90.00
_cell.angle_beta   90.00
_cell.angle_gamma   90.00
#
_symmetry.space_group_name_H-M   'P 1'
#
loop_
_entity.id
_entity.type
_entity.pdbx_description
1 polymer ?
#
loop_
_entity_poly.entity_id
_entity_poly.type
_entity_poly.pdbx_seq_one_letter_code
_entity_poly.pdbx_strand_id
1 'polypeptide(L)'
;LRSQPKQETTNIEISRPIAQPENLEITANKKASFVKMFEDIAIAPSFSPKEIELRGISGGTVETQKTSGRKSTETGACIGFIDKVADHKITLTKPFKYLKLQVKSSGDTIMLVRGPGGSWCSDDVSDRNPVISGDWLAGTYEVWIGSYEENNSFPYLLQITEKP
;
A
#
# COMPACT_ATOMS: atom_id res chain seq x y z
N LEU A 1 10.93 -12.17 -7.38
CA LEU A 1 12.07 -11.71 -6.68
C LEU A 1 11.73 -10.66 -5.69
N ARG A 2 11.08 -9.62 -6.06
CA ARG A 2 10.73 -8.60 -5.14
C ARG A 2 9.65 -8.98 -4.19
N SER A 3 8.87 -9.96 -4.50
CA SER A 3 7.86 -10.45 -3.58
C SER A 3 8.54 -11.10 -2.42
N GLN A 4 9.65 -11.72 -2.71
CA GLN A 4 10.37 -12.39 -1.70
C GLN A 4 10.80 -11.49 -0.58
N PRO A 5 11.38 -10.38 -0.88
CA PRO A 5 11.81 -9.48 0.16
C PRO A 5 10.69 -9.11 1.11
N LYS A 6 9.50 -8.92 0.58
CA LYS A 6 8.40 -8.57 1.44
C LYS A 6 8.07 -9.69 2.40
N GLN A 7 8.08 -10.89 1.89
CA GLN A 7 7.78 -12.01 2.73
C GLN A 7 8.89 -12.33 3.68
N GLU A 8 10.07 -12.24 3.19
CA GLU A 8 11.20 -12.51 4.02
C GLU A 8 11.27 -11.59 5.18
N THR A 9 11.02 -10.35 4.92
CA THR A 9 11.07 -9.39 5.96
C THR A 9 10.17 -9.82 7.08
N THR A 10 9.01 -10.27 6.73
CA THR A 10 8.09 -10.71 7.72
C THR A 10 8.60 -11.91 8.47
N ASN A 11 9.15 -12.82 7.75
CA ASN A 11 9.61 -14.02 8.40
C ASN A 11 10.80 -13.79 9.25
N ILE A 12 11.72 -13.09 8.71
CA ILE A 12 12.94 -12.88 9.39
C ILE A 12 12.76 -12.21 10.69
N GLU A 13 12.01 -11.19 10.66
CA GLU A 13 11.80 -10.47 11.84
C GLU A 13 11.24 -11.32 12.87
N ILE A 14 10.40 -12.16 12.51
CA ILE A 14 9.76 -12.98 13.42
C ILE A 14 10.66 -13.98 14.00
N SER A 15 11.49 -14.53 13.21
CA SER A 15 12.25 -15.59 13.70
C SER A 15 13.34 -15.22 14.59
N ARG A 16 13.99 -14.14 14.32
CA ARG A 16 15.09 -13.88 15.05
C ARG A 16 14.85 -13.53 16.41
N PRO A 17 13.84 -12.98 16.68
CA PRO A 17 13.57 -12.42 17.96
C PRO A 17 13.78 -13.32 19.10
N ILE A 18 14.04 -14.44 18.80
CA ILE A 18 14.29 -15.35 19.79
C ILE A 18 15.20 -14.86 20.79
N ALA A 19 16.19 -14.34 20.33
CA ALA A 19 17.19 -13.97 21.22
C ALA A 19 16.90 -12.77 21.99
N GLN A 20 15.79 -12.26 21.83
CA GLN A 20 15.60 -11.01 22.44
C GLN A 20 14.50 -10.92 23.40
N PRO A 21 14.47 -11.74 24.35
CA PRO A 21 13.45 -11.60 25.37
C PRO A 21 13.58 -10.25 26.01
N GLU A 22 14.78 -9.82 26.18
CA GLU A 22 14.99 -8.54 26.79
C GLU A 22 14.48 -7.47 25.91
N ASN A 23 14.72 -7.62 24.66
CA ASN A 23 14.28 -6.62 23.72
C ASN A 23 12.79 -6.49 23.76
N LEU A 24 12.13 -7.57 23.93
CA LEU A 24 10.69 -7.54 23.97
C LEU A 24 10.22 -6.71 25.11
N GLU A 25 10.87 -6.81 26.23
CA GLU A 25 10.47 -6.04 27.36
C GLU A 25 10.67 -4.59 27.12
N ILE A 26 11.80 -4.26 26.60
CA ILE A 26 12.09 -2.88 26.33
C ILE A 26 11.08 -2.36 25.36
N THR A 27 10.74 -3.17 24.40
CA THR A 27 9.80 -2.77 23.40
C THR A 27 8.46 -2.50 24.04
N ALA A 28 8.06 -3.33 24.93
CA ALA A 28 6.80 -3.15 25.57
C ALA A 28 6.79 -1.86 26.34
N ASN A 29 7.86 -1.52 26.95
CA ASN A 29 7.91 -0.30 27.70
C ASN A 29 7.75 0.90 26.82
N LYS A 30 8.27 0.84 25.64
CA LYS A 30 8.15 1.95 24.75
C LYS A 30 6.80 1.97 24.12
N LYS A 31 6.06 0.96 24.28
CA LYS A 31 4.80 0.91 23.74
C LYS A 31 4.73 1.23 22.37
N ALA A 32 4.33 1.06 21.56
CA ALA A 32 4.25 1.46 20.22
C ALA A 32 5.37 0.99 19.45
N SER A 33 5.93 -0.03 19.82
CA SER A 33 7.06 -0.36 19.09
C SER A 33 6.82 -1.26 17.93
N PHE A 34 5.71 -1.90 17.81
CA PHE A 34 5.49 -2.77 16.69
C PHE A 34 4.90 -2.00 15.54
N VAL A 35 5.51 -2.14 14.37
CA VAL A 35 5.00 -1.51 13.17
C VAL A 35 4.44 -2.63 12.32
N LYS A 36 3.16 -2.58 12.05
CA LYS A 36 2.53 -3.58 11.22
C LYS A 36 2.70 -3.21 9.77
N MET A 37 2.92 -4.20 8.94
CA MET A 37 3.15 -4.01 7.52
C MET A 37 2.10 -4.76 6.73
N PHE A 38 1.78 -4.25 5.58
CA PHE A 38 0.87 -4.91 4.64
C PHE A 38 -0.50 -5.24 5.25
N GLU A 39 -1.02 -4.33 6.06
CA GLU A 39 -2.30 -4.55 6.71
C GLU A 39 -3.47 -4.37 5.75
N ASP A 40 -4.54 -5.10 6.03
CA ASP A 40 -5.81 -4.96 5.34
C ASP A 40 -6.76 -4.24 6.29
N ILE A 41 -7.68 -3.46 5.76
CA ILE A 41 -8.63 -2.72 6.59
C ILE A 41 -10.03 -2.74 6.00
N ALA A 42 -11.01 -2.43 6.83
CA ALA A 42 -12.38 -2.25 6.39
C ALA A 42 -12.86 -0.94 7.01
N ILE A 43 -13.39 -0.05 6.18
CA ILE A 43 -13.81 1.27 6.64
C ILE A 43 -15.13 1.69 6.00
N ALA A 44 -15.77 2.67 6.62
CA ALA A 44 -16.99 3.29 6.12
C ALA A 44 -16.82 4.80 6.22
N PRO A 45 -17.64 5.59 5.53
CA PRO A 45 -17.53 7.05 5.59
C PRO A 45 -17.57 7.54 7.04
N SER A 46 -16.83 8.58 7.29
CA SER A 46 -16.65 9.17 8.61
C SER A 46 -15.91 8.24 9.56
N PHE A 47 -14.96 7.50 9.02
CA PHE A 47 -14.18 6.58 9.84
C PHE A 47 -13.27 7.34 10.81
N SER A 48 -12.84 6.65 11.83
CA SER A 48 -11.99 7.21 12.86
C SER A 48 -10.85 6.25 13.12
N PRO A 49 -9.61 6.74 13.22
CA PRO A 49 -9.22 8.15 13.13
C PRO A 49 -9.43 8.67 11.70
N LYS A 50 -9.41 9.97 11.53
CA LYS A 50 -9.72 10.57 10.23
C LYS A 50 -8.67 10.34 9.18
N GLU A 51 -7.52 9.90 9.57
CA GLU A 51 -6.48 9.53 8.64
C GLU A 51 -5.92 8.20 9.08
N ILE A 52 -5.87 7.25 8.16
CA ILE A 52 -5.32 5.93 8.43
C ILE A 52 -4.02 5.81 7.68
N GLU A 53 -3.02 5.23 8.30
CA GLU A 53 -1.73 5.03 7.69
C GLU A 53 -1.40 3.54 7.66
N LEU A 54 -1.14 3.03 6.48
CA LEU A 54 -0.71 1.65 6.31
C LEU A 54 0.71 1.66 5.78
N ARG A 55 1.50 0.68 6.15
CA ARG A 55 2.91 0.64 5.82
C ARG A 55 3.25 -0.60 5.01
N GLY A 56 4.30 -0.48 4.22
CA GLY A 56 4.79 -1.61 3.45
C GLY A 56 6.10 -1.25 2.78
N ILE A 57 6.51 -2.11 1.85
CA ILE A 57 7.71 -1.92 1.06
C ILE A 57 7.30 -2.07 -0.39
N SER A 58 7.65 -1.09 -1.21
CA SER A 58 7.23 -1.06 -2.60
C SER A 58 8.02 -2.04 -3.44
N GLY A 59 7.55 -2.27 -4.66
CA GLY A 59 8.29 -3.03 -5.65
C GLY A 59 7.64 -4.33 -6.03
N GLY A 60 8.34 -5.07 -6.83
CA GLY A 60 7.87 -6.33 -7.37
C GLY A 60 8.55 -6.60 -8.68
N THR A 61 8.20 -7.72 -9.32
CA THR A 61 8.79 -8.10 -10.59
C THR A 61 7.75 -8.19 -11.71
N VAL A 62 6.50 -7.92 -11.41
CA VAL A 62 5.43 -8.00 -12.39
C VAL A 62 5.14 -6.61 -12.92
N GLU A 63 5.09 -6.46 -14.23
CA GLU A 63 4.77 -5.16 -14.81
C GLU A 63 3.34 -4.80 -14.44
N THR A 64 3.15 -3.58 -13.99
CA THR A 64 1.85 -3.10 -13.55
C THR A 64 0.78 -3.29 -14.63
N GLN A 65 1.15 -3.04 -15.86
CA GLN A 65 0.22 -3.14 -16.97
C GLN A 65 -0.31 -4.57 -17.18
N LYS A 66 0.45 -5.58 -16.77
CA LYS A 66 -0.02 -6.95 -16.91
C LYS A 66 -1.14 -7.26 -15.93
N THR A 67 -1.06 -6.70 -14.75
CA THR A 67 -2.09 -6.92 -13.73
C THR A 67 -3.30 -6.04 -13.98
N SER A 68 -3.09 -4.79 -14.37
CA SER A 68 -4.19 -3.89 -14.64
C SER A 68 -4.90 -4.22 -15.95
N GLY A 69 -4.17 -4.82 -16.88
CA GLY A 69 -4.70 -5.09 -18.21
C GLY A 69 -4.79 -3.85 -19.08
N ARG A 70 -4.19 -2.75 -18.67
CA ARG A 70 -4.30 -1.47 -19.38
C ARG A 70 -2.98 -0.74 -19.34
N LYS A 71 -2.70 0.04 -20.36
CA LYS A 71 -1.50 0.86 -20.38
C LYS A 71 -1.67 2.09 -19.53
N SER A 72 -2.89 2.58 -19.41
CA SER A 72 -3.18 3.75 -18.58
C SER A 72 -4.62 3.71 -18.15
N THR A 73 -4.94 4.45 -17.12
CA THR A 73 -6.30 4.57 -16.62
C THR A 73 -6.59 6.07 -16.46
N GLU A 74 -7.78 6.38 -16.01
CA GLU A 74 -8.19 7.76 -15.85
C GLU A 74 -7.31 8.50 -14.85
N THR A 75 -6.69 7.78 -13.95
CA THR A 75 -5.88 8.39 -12.90
C THR A 75 -4.37 8.35 -13.20
N GLY A 76 -3.97 7.74 -14.29
CA GLY A 76 -2.56 7.77 -14.64
C GLY A 76 -2.10 6.56 -15.42
N ALA A 77 -0.82 6.55 -15.75
CA ALA A 77 -0.20 5.47 -16.51
C ALA A 77 0.03 4.25 -15.63
N CYS A 78 -0.11 3.07 -16.24
CA CYS A 78 0.12 1.82 -15.54
C CYS A 78 1.54 1.36 -15.84
N ILE A 79 2.48 1.99 -15.17
CA ILE A 79 3.91 1.72 -15.38
C ILE A 79 4.51 1.19 -14.08
N GLY A 80 5.75 0.76 -14.17
CA GLY A 80 6.46 0.25 -13.01
C GLY A 80 6.18 -1.21 -12.73
N PHE A 81 6.59 -1.63 -11.55
CA PHE A 81 6.61 -3.06 -11.19
C PHE A 81 5.98 -3.27 -9.81
N ILE A 82 5.15 -4.30 -9.72
CA ILE A 82 4.42 -4.64 -8.51
C ILE A 82 4.63 -6.12 -8.19
N ASP A 83 4.21 -6.52 -7.02
CA ASP A 83 4.23 -7.93 -6.65
C ASP A 83 3.03 -8.65 -7.25
N LYS A 84 3.08 -9.96 -7.25
CA LYS A 84 1.95 -10.74 -7.72
C LYS A 84 0.75 -10.54 -6.83
N VAL A 85 0.97 -10.45 -5.54
CA VAL A 85 -0.10 -10.35 -4.55
C VAL A 85 -0.22 -8.91 -4.10
N ALA A 86 -1.43 -8.44 -3.93
CA ALA A 86 -1.65 -7.07 -3.48
C ALA A 86 -1.02 -6.83 -2.11
N ASP A 87 -0.60 -5.61 -1.89
CA ASP A 87 0.01 -5.24 -0.62
C ASP A 87 -1.06 -5.03 0.45
N HIS A 88 -2.21 -4.54 0.06
CA HIS A 88 -3.29 -4.27 1.00
C HIS A 88 -4.63 -4.60 0.37
N LYS A 89 -5.59 -4.97 1.18
CA LYS A 89 -6.99 -5.07 0.76
C LYS A 89 -7.75 -4.07 1.59
N ILE A 90 -8.46 -3.20 0.92
CA ILE A 90 -9.24 -2.17 1.59
C ILE A 90 -10.70 -2.43 1.27
N THR A 91 -11.48 -2.75 2.28
CA THR A 91 -12.90 -3.01 2.11
C THR A 91 -13.67 -1.76 2.51
N LEU A 92 -14.44 -1.24 1.58
CA LEU A 92 -15.31 -0.11 1.83
C LEU A 92 -16.69 -0.69 2.04
N THR A 93 -17.19 -0.60 3.28
CA THR A 93 -18.47 -1.23 3.60
C THR A 93 -19.64 -0.42 3.10
N LYS A 94 -19.40 0.84 2.73
CA LYS A 94 -20.39 1.72 2.12
C LYS A 94 -19.67 2.57 1.09
N PRO A 95 -20.36 3.13 0.11
CA PRO A 95 -19.70 3.98 -0.88
C PRO A 95 -19.20 5.27 -0.24
N PHE A 96 -18.14 5.81 -0.79
CA PHE A 96 -17.54 7.07 -0.33
C PHE A 96 -17.76 8.13 -1.40
N LYS A 97 -18.19 9.30 -1.00
CA LYS A 97 -18.28 10.40 -1.95
C LYS A 97 -16.91 10.93 -2.28
N TYR A 98 -15.99 10.81 -1.32
CA TYR A 98 -14.62 11.19 -1.58
C TYR A 98 -13.70 10.39 -0.66
N LEU A 99 -12.70 9.78 -1.24
CA LEU A 99 -11.65 9.07 -0.49
C LEU A 99 -10.37 9.27 -1.25
N LYS A 100 -9.30 9.53 -0.53
CA LYS A 100 -7.98 9.74 -1.14
C LYS A 100 -6.99 8.74 -0.56
N LEU A 101 -6.29 8.07 -1.46
CA LEU A 101 -5.17 7.21 -1.13
C LEU A 101 -3.93 7.91 -1.63
N GLN A 102 -2.99 8.16 -0.77
CA GLN A 102 -1.75 8.85 -1.12
C GLN A 102 -0.57 8.12 -0.55
N VAL A 103 0.43 7.87 -1.37
CA VAL A 103 1.65 7.20 -0.92
C VAL A 103 2.68 8.26 -0.57
N LYS A 104 3.41 8.03 0.50
CA LYS A 104 4.58 8.83 0.85
C LYS A 104 5.76 7.89 0.97
N SER A 105 6.81 8.20 0.25
CA SER A 105 8.02 7.39 0.23
C SER A 105 9.18 8.25 -0.25
N SER A 106 10.38 7.83 0.06
CA SER A 106 11.57 8.54 -0.41
C SER A 106 11.92 8.12 -1.83
N GLY A 107 11.32 7.04 -2.33
CA GLY A 107 11.63 6.54 -3.65
C GLY A 107 10.52 6.81 -4.64
N ASP A 108 10.78 6.44 -5.89
CA ASP A 108 9.83 6.64 -6.97
C ASP A 108 8.85 5.46 -6.98
N THR A 109 7.68 5.65 -6.41
CA THR A 109 6.69 4.59 -6.25
C THR A 109 5.52 4.78 -7.20
N ILE A 110 4.78 3.70 -7.43
CA ILE A 110 3.58 3.72 -8.24
C ILE A 110 2.49 2.98 -7.48
N MET A 111 1.25 3.19 -7.86
CA MET A 111 0.12 2.55 -7.20
C MET A 111 -0.84 1.99 -8.23
N LEU A 112 -1.32 0.78 -7.97
CA LEU A 112 -2.40 0.17 -8.72
C LEU A 112 -3.50 -0.20 -7.74
N VAL A 113 -4.72 0.19 -8.05
CA VAL A 113 -5.89 -0.20 -7.28
C VAL A 113 -6.83 -0.95 -8.21
N ARG A 114 -7.36 -2.07 -7.77
CA ARG A 114 -8.30 -2.85 -8.57
C ARG A 114 -9.47 -3.27 -7.68
N GLY A 115 -10.67 -3.07 -8.14
CA GLY A 115 -11.86 -3.41 -7.37
C GLY A 115 -13.13 -3.10 -8.13
N PRO A 116 -14.23 -2.87 -7.43
CA PRO A 116 -15.49 -2.55 -8.09
C PRO A 116 -15.32 -1.38 -9.06
N GLY A 117 -15.71 -1.60 -10.28
CA GLY A 117 -15.61 -0.54 -11.28
C GLY A 117 -14.37 -0.59 -12.14
N GLY A 118 -13.35 -1.38 -11.79
CA GLY A 118 -12.20 -1.55 -12.67
C GLY A 118 -10.87 -1.42 -11.98
N SER A 119 -9.91 -0.82 -12.66
CA SER A 119 -8.59 -0.61 -12.10
C SER A 119 -8.14 0.82 -12.35
N TRP A 120 -7.30 1.31 -11.46
CA TRP A 120 -6.79 2.66 -11.51
C TRP A 120 -5.31 2.64 -11.19
N CYS A 121 -4.53 3.32 -12.03
CA CYS A 121 -3.09 3.42 -11.86
C CYS A 121 -2.72 4.85 -11.54
N SER A 122 -1.66 5.05 -10.79
CA SER A 122 -1.13 6.38 -10.53
C SER A 122 0.38 6.30 -10.39
N ASP A 123 1.04 7.31 -10.88
CA ASP A 123 2.48 7.38 -10.85
C ASP A 123 2.89 8.65 -10.11
N ASP A 124 3.28 9.68 -10.82
CA ASP A 124 3.83 10.87 -10.19
C ASP A 124 2.81 11.96 -10.05
N VAL A 125 2.15 12.05 -8.93
CA VAL A 125 1.23 13.15 -8.70
C VAL A 125 1.86 14.15 -7.74
N SER A 126 2.60 13.64 -6.74
CA SER A 126 3.20 14.52 -5.75
C SER A 126 4.55 13.95 -5.37
N ASP A 127 5.63 14.69 -5.69
CA ASP A 127 6.98 14.29 -5.31
C ASP A 127 7.33 12.85 -5.68
N ARG A 128 6.99 12.46 -6.89
CA ARG A 128 7.22 11.11 -7.40
C ARG A 128 6.47 10.05 -6.61
N ASN A 129 5.39 10.43 -5.98
CA ASN A 129 4.55 9.50 -5.25
C ASN A 129 3.12 9.59 -5.76
N PRO A 130 2.44 8.46 -5.85
CA PRO A 130 1.11 8.41 -6.45
C PRO A 130 -0.02 8.82 -5.53
N VAL A 131 -1.09 9.30 -6.12
CA VAL A 131 -2.32 9.64 -5.41
C VAL A 131 -3.49 9.19 -6.27
N ILE A 132 -4.45 8.53 -5.66
CA ILE A 132 -5.72 8.20 -6.31
C ILE A 132 -6.84 8.70 -5.41
N SER A 133 -7.71 9.54 -5.95
CA SER A 133 -8.79 10.12 -5.16
C SER A 133 -10.04 10.25 -6.01
N GLY A 134 -11.18 10.35 -5.33
CA GLY A 134 -12.44 10.51 -5.99
C GLY A 134 -13.55 9.81 -5.23
N ASP A 135 -14.62 9.43 -5.93
CA ASP A 135 -15.72 8.71 -5.31
C ASP A 135 -15.50 7.22 -5.54
N TRP A 136 -15.87 6.42 -4.58
CA TRP A 136 -15.59 4.99 -4.60
C TRP A 136 -16.84 4.21 -4.27
N LEU A 137 -17.08 3.14 -5.01
CA LEU A 137 -18.17 2.23 -4.72
C LEU A 137 -17.83 1.37 -3.52
N ALA A 138 -18.83 0.83 -2.87
CA ALA A 138 -18.60 -0.13 -1.80
C ALA A 138 -18.01 -1.41 -2.38
N GLY A 139 -17.20 -2.10 -1.62
CA GLY A 139 -16.60 -3.37 -2.02
C GLY A 139 -15.17 -3.46 -1.59
N THR A 140 -14.50 -4.51 -2.01
CA THR A 140 -13.11 -4.74 -1.63
C THR A 140 -12.18 -4.38 -2.77
N TYR A 141 -11.16 -3.60 -2.44
CA TYR A 141 -10.17 -3.14 -3.39
C TYR A 141 -8.81 -3.73 -3.04
N GLU A 142 -8.11 -4.20 -4.06
CA GLU A 142 -6.75 -4.65 -3.89
C GLU A 142 -5.84 -3.49 -4.26
N VAL A 143 -4.83 -3.25 -3.44
CA VAL A 143 -3.92 -2.12 -3.63
C VAL A 143 -2.48 -2.63 -3.69
N TRP A 144 -1.81 -2.29 -4.76
CA TRP A 144 -0.39 -2.60 -4.93
C TRP A 144 0.40 -1.29 -4.90
N ILE A 145 1.48 -1.26 -4.14
CA ILE A 145 2.41 -0.14 -4.18
C ILE A 145 3.71 -0.66 -4.77
N GLY A 146 3.98 -0.25 -5.96
CA GLY A 146 5.15 -0.71 -6.68
C GLY A 146 6.22 0.34 -6.79
N SER A 147 7.25 0.05 -7.55
CA SER A 147 8.34 0.97 -7.83
C SER A 147 8.41 1.22 -9.32
N TYR A 148 8.83 2.41 -9.69
CA TYR A 148 8.95 2.75 -11.10
C TYR A 148 9.95 1.83 -11.78
N GLU A 149 11.05 1.53 -11.11
CA GLU A 149 12.06 0.66 -11.69
C GLU A 149 12.04 -0.72 -11.06
N GLU A 150 12.30 -1.72 -11.88
CA GLU A 150 12.39 -3.08 -11.43
C GLU A 150 13.55 -3.21 -10.45
N ASN A 151 13.42 -4.08 -9.48
CA ASN A 151 14.46 -4.33 -8.49
C ASN A 151 14.69 -3.21 -7.48
N ASN A 152 13.87 -2.19 -7.49
CA ASN A 152 13.94 -1.15 -6.47
C ASN A 152 12.81 -1.36 -5.47
N SER A 153 13.11 -1.13 -4.20
CA SER A 153 12.13 -1.29 -3.14
C SER A 153 12.34 -0.19 -2.12
N PHE A 154 11.25 0.42 -1.70
CA PHE A 154 11.29 1.52 -0.76
C PHE A 154 10.22 1.36 0.30
N PRO A 155 10.53 1.68 1.55
CA PRO A 155 9.48 1.72 2.56
C PRO A 155 8.49 2.82 2.19
N TYR A 156 7.23 2.60 2.43
CA TYR A 156 6.23 3.61 2.13
C TYR A 156 5.19 3.71 3.23
N LEU A 157 4.47 4.82 3.20
CA LEU A 157 3.34 5.06 4.05
C LEU A 157 2.16 5.32 3.11
N LEU A 158 1.10 4.55 3.24
CA LEU A 158 -0.11 4.77 2.47
C LEU A 158 -1.10 5.48 3.38
N GLN A 159 -1.43 6.71 3.03
CA GLN A 159 -2.36 7.52 3.80
C GLN A 159 -3.74 7.47 3.17
N ILE A 160 -4.74 7.24 3.99
CA ILE A 160 -6.12 7.10 3.54
C ILE A 160 -6.95 8.12 4.30
N THR A 161 -7.61 9.02 3.57
CA THR A 161 -8.36 10.10 4.20
C THR A 161 -9.55 10.52 3.33
N GLU A 162 -10.58 11.06 3.99
CA GLU A 162 -11.71 11.64 3.28
C GLU A 162 -11.49 13.13 2.98
N LYS A 163 -10.33 13.66 3.34
CA LYS A 163 -10.07 15.09 3.09
C LYS A 163 -9.41 15.26 1.74
N PRO A 164 -9.89 16.22 0.95
CA PRO A 164 -9.29 16.51 -0.36
C PRO A 164 -7.87 17.03 -0.25
#